data_6f986edfbd3b528c5b44c743b5ad15d1
#
_entry.id   6f986edfbd3b528c5b44c743b5ad15d1
#
_cell.length_a   1.000
_cell.length_b   1.000
_cell.length_c   1.000
_cell.angle_alpha   90.00
_cell.angle_beta   90.00
_cell.angle_gamma   90.00
#
_symmetry.space_group_name_H-M   'P 1'
#
loop_
_entity.id
_entity.type
_entity.pdbx_description
1 polymer ?
#
loop_
_entity_poly.entity_id
_entity_poly.type
_entity_poly.pdbx_seq_one_letter_code
_entity_poly.pdbx_strand_id
1 'polypeptide(L)'
;MSTHKVLTPQQESVDDMTPTPGRKAIFFLFVVAFFNTMGMTIINPVVPFMTQQHLGNASNLAVIVGWMISIYGICQLIAAPGLGLLSDRFGRRPVLFICLLGSAIGYLFFGLGGALWLLFLGRIIDGLTGGNFSVLFAYIADITKPEERGKYFGMAGGIAGVGFILGPSIGGLLANINYSAPFIVAAAIILLNIVWGFFFLPESLHKEQRITTIHWHDLNPLKQMVNVFSMVNLRWLLLAGFLYAFPFAILQSNLTILLKDSLGWNASGAGLVLTVVGVVDILVQGVLFGKLLPVFGDIKLGIGSLALVAISYLLMGTVAFIASPLLLLAGVILFAGAGGLVENALRGLSSRLAGPSQQGLIGGANQSMQSLAMIIGPLCGGVLYEQFGHAIPYWFGVLIIALAIVSVIPVVSVMRTHEHLGEEAPAEK
;
A
#
# COMPACT_ATOMS: atom_id res chain seq x y z
N MET A 1 50.47 4.21 11.53
CA MET A 1 50.10 3.23 12.57
C MET A 1 48.70 2.76 12.25
N SER A 2 48.61 1.58 11.65
CA SER A 2 47.31 0.97 11.25
C SER A 2 46.81 0.16 12.44
N THR A 3 45.71 0.59 13.03
CA THR A 3 45.03 -0.16 14.11
C THR A 3 44.20 -1.26 13.48
N HIS A 4 44.73 -2.48 13.40
CA HIS A 4 43.96 -3.69 13.17
C HIS A 4 42.95 -3.87 14.34
N LYS A 5 41.66 -3.66 14.08
CA LYS A 5 40.61 -4.06 14.98
C LYS A 5 40.59 -5.60 15.01
N VAL A 6 41.06 -6.20 16.09
CA VAL A 6 40.95 -7.64 16.33
C VAL A 6 39.49 -7.90 16.66
N LEU A 7 38.80 -8.56 15.72
CA LEU A 7 37.41 -9.03 15.94
C LEU A 7 37.43 -10.19 16.95
N THR A 8 36.49 -10.23 17.85
CA THR A 8 36.35 -11.34 18.83
C THR A 8 35.86 -12.59 18.10
N PRO A 9 36.23 -13.83 18.58
CA PRO A 9 35.81 -15.08 17.93
C PRO A 9 34.32 -15.28 17.76
N GLN A 10 33.49 -14.57 18.53
CA GLN A 10 32.04 -14.53 18.37
C GLN A 10 31.56 -13.66 17.21
N GLN A 11 32.31 -12.66 16.79
CA GLN A 11 31.98 -11.82 15.62
C GLN A 11 32.38 -12.48 14.31
N GLU A 12 33.44 -13.28 14.28
CA GLU A 12 33.81 -14.08 13.09
C GLU A 12 32.77 -15.18 12.79
N SER A 13 32.15 -15.79 13.81
CA SER A 13 31.16 -16.86 13.60
C SER A 13 29.80 -16.33 13.07
N VAL A 14 29.48 -15.06 13.25
CA VAL A 14 28.24 -14.45 12.76
C VAL A 14 28.40 -13.94 11.31
N ASP A 15 29.57 -13.45 10.95
CA ASP A 15 29.86 -12.96 9.59
C ASP A 15 30.01 -14.10 8.56
N ASP A 16 30.45 -15.30 8.99
CA ASP A 16 30.59 -16.48 8.12
C ASP A 16 29.24 -17.21 7.88
N MET A 17 28.20 -16.91 8.66
CA MET A 17 26.87 -17.56 8.56
C MET A 17 25.87 -16.83 7.66
N THR A 18 26.19 -15.66 7.14
CA THR A 18 25.33 -14.98 6.15
C THR A 18 25.72 -15.41 4.74
N PRO A 19 24.92 -16.29 4.08
CA PRO A 19 25.20 -16.60 2.67
C PRO A 19 25.14 -15.29 1.88
N THR A 20 26.15 -15.04 1.05
CA THR A 20 26.02 -14.03 0.00
C THR A 20 24.73 -14.34 -0.77
N PRO A 21 23.79 -13.39 -0.86
CA PRO A 21 22.50 -13.69 -1.43
C PRO A 21 22.68 -14.22 -2.84
N GLY A 22 22.25 -15.45 -3.07
CA GLY A 22 22.34 -16.03 -4.39
C GLY A 22 21.61 -15.09 -5.36
N ARG A 23 22.29 -14.50 -6.32
CA ARG A 23 21.73 -13.57 -7.33
C ARG A 23 20.39 -14.05 -7.88
N LYS A 24 20.23 -15.38 -7.98
CA LYS A 24 19.01 -16.04 -8.45
C LYS A 24 17.82 -15.88 -7.45
N ALA A 25 18.08 -15.97 -6.14
CA ALA A 25 17.02 -15.83 -5.12
C ALA A 25 16.51 -14.39 -5.07
N ILE A 26 17.38 -13.40 -5.08
CA ILE A 26 17.01 -11.98 -5.11
C ILE A 26 16.20 -11.66 -6.38
N PHE A 27 16.66 -12.11 -7.54
CA PHE A 27 15.93 -11.91 -8.79
C PHE A 27 14.55 -12.53 -8.73
N PHE A 28 14.41 -13.74 -8.19
CA PHE A 28 13.12 -14.39 -8.01
C PHE A 28 12.19 -13.56 -7.12
N LEU A 29 12.69 -13.05 -5.98
CA LEU A 29 11.88 -12.24 -5.06
C LEU A 29 11.40 -10.93 -5.72
N PHE A 30 12.22 -10.32 -6.57
CA PHE A 30 11.82 -9.15 -7.34
C PHE A 30 10.72 -9.48 -8.34
N VAL A 31 10.80 -10.62 -9.00
CA VAL A 31 9.76 -11.11 -9.89
C VAL A 31 8.46 -11.41 -9.12
N VAL A 32 8.57 -12.00 -7.93
CA VAL A 32 7.40 -12.20 -7.03
C VAL A 32 6.80 -10.85 -6.65
N ALA A 33 7.60 -9.86 -6.25
CA ALA A 33 7.12 -8.53 -5.90
C ALA A 33 6.38 -7.86 -7.06
N PHE A 34 6.94 -7.93 -8.26
CA PHE A 34 6.34 -7.41 -9.48
C PHE A 34 4.98 -8.05 -9.78
N PHE A 35 4.95 -9.38 -9.91
CA PHE A 35 3.72 -10.08 -10.28
C PHE A 35 2.66 -10.05 -9.19
N ASN A 36 3.06 -10.03 -7.93
CA ASN A 36 2.13 -9.89 -6.81
C ASN A 36 1.41 -8.53 -6.86
N THR A 37 2.16 -7.44 -7.02
CA THR A 37 1.57 -6.10 -7.12
C THR A 37 0.77 -5.93 -8.42
N MET A 38 1.30 -6.41 -9.54
CA MET A 38 0.57 -6.40 -10.80
C MET A 38 -0.74 -7.17 -10.70
N GLY A 39 -0.74 -8.38 -10.12
CA GLY A 39 -1.94 -9.18 -9.91
C GLY A 39 -2.97 -8.49 -9.01
N MET A 40 -2.51 -7.82 -7.94
CA MET A 40 -3.36 -7.05 -7.04
C MET A 40 -4.04 -5.86 -7.74
N THR A 41 -3.36 -5.23 -8.68
CA THR A 41 -3.84 -3.99 -9.33
C THR A 41 -4.52 -4.22 -10.69
N ILE A 42 -4.25 -5.34 -11.36
CA ILE A 42 -4.84 -5.72 -12.65
C ILE A 42 -6.37 -5.80 -12.58
N ILE A 43 -6.90 -6.12 -11.41
CA ILE A 43 -8.33 -6.28 -11.16
C ILE A 43 -9.06 -4.96 -10.92
N ASN A 44 -8.35 -3.92 -10.45
CA ASN A 44 -8.96 -2.66 -9.99
C ASN A 44 -9.88 -1.99 -11.04
N PRO A 45 -9.50 -1.85 -12.33
CA PRO A 45 -10.37 -1.23 -13.31
C PRO A 45 -11.55 -2.12 -13.71
N VAL A 46 -11.53 -3.41 -13.38
CA VAL A 46 -12.50 -4.40 -13.87
C VAL A 46 -13.54 -4.79 -12.83
N VAL A 47 -13.22 -4.73 -11.55
CA VAL A 47 -14.11 -5.15 -10.43
C VAL A 47 -15.50 -4.50 -10.52
N PRO A 48 -15.67 -3.19 -10.75
CA PRO A 48 -17.01 -2.60 -10.83
C PRO A 48 -17.83 -3.14 -12.01
N PHE A 49 -17.20 -3.35 -13.16
CA PHE A 49 -17.89 -3.88 -14.34
C PHE A 49 -18.30 -5.35 -14.18
N MET A 50 -17.39 -6.17 -13.63
CA MET A 50 -17.68 -7.56 -13.30
C MET A 50 -18.81 -7.68 -12.27
N THR A 51 -18.79 -6.85 -11.24
CA THR A 51 -19.82 -6.80 -10.21
C THR A 51 -21.16 -6.38 -10.79
N GLN A 52 -21.19 -5.37 -11.68
CA GLN A 52 -22.41 -4.90 -12.34
C GLN A 52 -23.12 -6.01 -13.14
N GLN A 53 -22.37 -6.90 -13.79
CA GLN A 53 -22.96 -8.03 -14.53
C GLN A 53 -23.81 -8.96 -13.65
N HIS A 54 -23.45 -9.06 -12.35
CA HIS A 54 -24.15 -9.92 -11.38
C HIS A 54 -25.26 -9.20 -10.62
N LEU A 55 -25.32 -7.87 -10.68
CA LEU A 55 -26.34 -7.06 -10.02
C LEU A 55 -27.55 -6.79 -10.92
N GLY A 56 -27.43 -6.94 -12.21
CA GLY A 56 -28.46 -6.56 -13.19
C GLY A 56 -28.77 -5.07 -13.08
N ASN A 57 -30.04 -4.74 -12.86
CA ASN A 57 -30.53 -3.35 -12.74
C ASN A 57 -30.53 -2.84 -11.26
N ALA A 58 -29.93 -3.58 -10.32
CA ALA A 58 -29.91 -3.16 -8.91
C ALA A 58 -28.98 -1.94 -8.75
N SER A 59 -29.49 -0.91 -8.09
CA SER A 59 -28.67 0.14 -7.48
C SER A 59 -27.87 -0.46 -6.34
N ASN A 60 -26.72 0.10 -5.96
CA ASN A 60 -25.79 -0.26 -4.89
C ASN A 60 -24.46 -0.86 -5.36
N LEU A 61 -24.06 -0.59 -6.62
CA LEU A 61 -22.77 -1.05 -7.14
C LEU A 61 -21.60 -0.55 -6.26
N ALA A 62 -21.57 0.74 -5.92
CA ALA A 62 -20.48 1.33 -5.15
C ALA A 62 -20.41 0.75 -3.72
N VAL A 63 -21.57 0.47 -3.10
CA VAL A 63 -21.65 -0.18 -1.78
C VAL A 63 -21.08 -1.59 -1.85
N ILE A 64 -21.42 -2.38 -2.87
CA ILE A 64 -20.97 -3.76 -3.01
C ILE A 64 -19.49 -3.82 -3.32
N VAL A 65 -18.99 -2.96 -4.21
CA VAL A 65 -17.55 -2.83 -4.48
C VAL A 65 -16.81 -2.40 -3.22
N GLY A 66 -17.36 -1.45 -2.45
CA GLY A 66 -16.84 -1.05 -1.15
C GLY A 66 -16.71 -2.23 -0.18
N TRP A 67 -17.75 -3.06 -0.07
CA TRP A 67 -17.70 -4.28 0.75
C TRP A 67 -16.63 -5.28 0.28
N MET A 68 -16.47 -5.48 -1.04
CA MET A 68 -15.45 -6.39 -1.59
C MET A 68 -14.04 -5.95 -1.26
N ILE A 69 -13.76 -4.64 -1.28
CA ILE A 69 -12.46 -4.09 -0.91
C ILE A 69 -12.25 -4.20 0.60
N SER A 70 -13.27 -3.84 1.38
CA SER A 70 -13.18 -3.84 2.84
C SER A 70 -13.02 -5.23 3.43
N ILE A 71 -13.74 -6.24 2.91
CA ILE A 71 -13.62 -7.62 3.40
C ILE A 71 -12.22 -8.20 3.12
N TYR A 72 -11.64 -7.88 1.96
CA TYR A 72 -10.24 -8.20 1.67
C TYR A 72 -9.31 -7.57 2.72
N GLY A 73 -9.46 -6.26 2.98
CA GLY A 73 -8.65 -5.55 3.97
C GLY A 73 -8.80 -6.09 5.40
N ILE A 74 -10.02 -6.44 5.81
CA ILE A 74 -10.29 -7.07 7.11
C ILE A 74 -9.58 -8.42 7.22
N CYS A 75 -9.76 -9.27 6.22
CA CYS A 75 -9.12 -10.60 6.19
C CYS A 75 -7.59 -10.49 6.21
N GLN A 76 -7.02 -9.57 5.43
CA GLN A 76 -5.58 -9.29 5.39
C GLN A 76 -5.05 -8.78 6.73
N LEU A 77 -5.75 -7.83 7.37
CA LEU A 77 -5.36 -7.29 8.68
C LEU A 77 -5.29 -8.38 9.75
N ILE A 78 -6.25 -9.30 9.74
CA ILE A 78 -6.30 -10.42 10.68
C ILE A 78 -5.22 -11.48 10.37
N ALA A 79 -5.03 -11.79 9.09
CA ALA A 79 -4.17 -12.90 8.67
C ALA A 79 -2.67 -12.53 8.62
N ALA A 80 -2.32 -11.29 8.26
CA ALA A 80 -0.93 -10.89 8.01
C ALA A 80 0.03 -11.15 9.20
N PRO A 81 -0.32 -10.81 10.46
CA PRO A 81 0.54 -11.12 11.60
C PRO A 81 0.71 -12.64 11.81
N GLY A 82 -0.39 -13.40 11.63
CA GLY A 82 -0.36 -14.86 11.73
C GLY A 82 0.52 -15.50 10.66
N LEU A 83 0.43 -15.05 9.41
CA LEU A 83 1.26 -15.51 8.29
C LEU A 83 2.74 -15.18 8.53
N GLY A 84 3.05 -14.04 9.11
CA GLY A 84 4.40 -13.70 9.54
C GLY A 84 4.96 -14.72 10.53
N LEU A 85 4.25 -14.99 11.64
CA LEU A 85 4.67 -15.99 12.63
C LEU A 85 4.72 -17.41 12.07
N LEU A 86 3.77 -17.80 11.22
CA LEU A 86 3.81 -19.09 10.53
C LEU A 86 5.07 -19.21 9.67
N SER A 87 5.48 -18.10 9.02
CA SER A 87 6.72 -18.10 8.23
C SER A 87 7.98 -18.17 9.08
N ASP A 88 7.96 -17.62 10.32
CA ASP A 88 9.04 -17.78 11.29
C ASP A 88 9.15 -19.20 11.84
N ARG A 89 8.04 -19.94 11.88
CA ARG A 89 7.98 -21.29 12.42
C ARG A 89 8.22 -22.38 11.36
N PHE A 90 7.56 -22.28 10.22
CA PHE A 90 7.59 -23.32 9.18
C PHE A 90 8.62 -23.05 8.09
N GLY A 91 9.14 -21.83 8.03
CA GLY A 91 10.03 -21.36 6.98
C GLY A 91 9.34 -20.37 6.05
N ARG A 92 10.12 -19.51 5.41
CA ARG A 92 9.63 -18.45 4.53
C ARG A 92 9.01 -18.99 3.24
N ARG A 93 9.71 -19.94 2.61
CA ARG A 93 9.34 -20.49 1.31
C ARG A 93 7.97 -21.17 1.30
N PRO A 94 7.63 -22.12 2.19
CA PRO A 94 6.33 -22.79 2.17
C PRO A 94 5.18 -21.81 2.44
N VAL A 95 5.35 -20.88 3.36
CA VAL A 95 4.30 -19.88 3.67
C VAL A 95 4.10 -18.91 2.52
N LEU A 96 5.18 -18.46 1.85
CA LEU A 96 5.08 -17.64 0.65
C LEU A 96 4.27 -18.36 -0.45
N PHE A 97 4.52 -19.66 -0.68
CA PHE A 97 3.77 -20.43 -1.67
C PHE A 97 2.30 -20.61 -1.30
N ILE A 98 1.98 -20.81 -0.01
CA ILE A 98 0.59 -20.87 0.48
C ILE A 98 -0.11 -19.52 0.22
N CYS A 99 0.55 -18.40 0.51
CA CYS A 99 0.02 -17.07 0.24
C CYS A 99 -0.24 -16.87 -1.26
N LEU A 100 0.72 -17.18 -2.12
CA LEU A 100 0.57 -17.06 -3.57
C LEU A 100 -0.54 -17.98 -4.09
N LEU A 101 -0.62 -19.22 -3.61
CA LEU A 101 -1.67 -20.17 -4.02
C LEU A 101 -3.06 -19.67 -3.63
N GLY A 102 -3.22 -19.11 -2.44
CA GLY A 102 -4.47 -18.52 -2.00
C GLY A 102 -4.89 -17.35 -2.87
N SER A 103 -3.97 -16.44 -3.23
CA SER A 103 -4.25 -15.35 -4.17
C SER A 103 -4.65 -15.88 -5.55
N ALA A 104 -3.96 -16.91 -6.06
CA ALA A 104 -4.32 -17.52 -7.35
C ALA A 104 -5.73 -18.13 -7.33
N ILE A 105 -6.08 -18.84 -6.24
CA ILE A 105 -7.43 -19.41 -6.03
C ILE A 105 -8.47 -18.28 -5.95
N GLY A 106 -8.19 -17.22 -5.19
CA GLY A 106 -9.05 -16.04 -5.08
C GLY A 106 -9.35 -15.42 -6.45
N TYR A 107 -8.32 -15.26 -7.29
CA TYR A 107 -8.50 -14.73 -8.66
C TYR A 107 -9.24 -15.71 -9.56
N LEU A 108 -9.05 -17.01 -9.43
CA LEU A 108 -9.83 -17.99 -10.17
C LEU A 108 -11.31 -17.92 -9.83
N PHE A 109 -11.69 -17.76 -8.57
CA PHE A 109 -13.10 -17.56 -8.19
C PHE A 109 -13.69 -16.28 -8.81
N PHE A 110 -12.91 -15.20 -8.86
CA PHE A 110 -13.32 -14.01 -9.61
C PHE A 110 -13.48 -14.28 -11.10
N GLY A 111 -12.50 -14.95 -11.72
CA GLY A 111 -12.48 -15.26 -13.15
C GLY A 111 -13.58 -16.22 -13.57
N LEU A 112 -13.96 -17.18 -12.74
CA LEU A 112 -15.07 -18.09 -13.01
C LEU A 112 -16.41 -17.34 -13.06
N GLY A 113 -16.57 -16.26 -12.30
CA GLY A 113 -17.80 -15.49 -12.28
C GLY A 113 -18.99 -16.30 -11.80
N GLY A 114 -20.13 -16.11 -12.42
CA GLY A 114 -21.34 -16.92 -12.22
C GLY A 114 -22.24 -16.45 -11.07
N ALA A 115 -21.69 -16.01 -9.94
CA ALA A 115 -22.47 -15.52 -8.81
C ALA A 115 -21.71 -14.51 -7.93
N LEU A 116 -22.42 -13.53 -7.39
CA LEU A 116 -21.85 -12.48 -6.54
C LEU A 116 -21.11 -13.05 -5.31
N TRP A 117 -21.62 -14.11 -4.69
CA TRP A 117 -20.98 -14.74 -3.53
C TRP A 117 -19.61 -15.35 -3.85
N LEU A 118 -19.36 -15.80 -5.10
CA LEU A 118 -18.05 -16.30 -5.53
C LEU A 118 -17.02 -15.17 -5.56
N LEU A 119 -17.41 -13.97 -5.97
CA LEU A 119 -16.55 -12.80 -5.96
C LEU A 119 -16.14 -12.45 -4.51
N PHE A 120 -17.09 -12.49 -3.56
CA PHE A 120 -16.80 -12.30 -2.15
C PHE A 120 -15.89 -13.40 -1.59
N LEU A 121 -16.16 -14.66 -1.92
CA LEU A 121 -15.31 -15.78 -1.49
C LEU A 121 -13.88 -15.63 -2.00
N GLY A 122 -13.72 -15.22 -3.26
CA GLY A 122 -12.41 -14.91 -3.83
C GLY A 122 -11.67 -13.82 -3.04
N ARG A 123 -12.37 -12.75 -2.64
CA ARG A 123 -11.78 -11.68 -1.80
C ARG A 123 -11.40 -12.15 -0.40
N ILE A 124 -12.22 -13.00 0.22
CA ILE A 124 -11.93 -13.57 1.54
C ILE A 124 -10.67 -14.44 1.47
N ILE A 125 -10.58 -15.34 0.49
CA ILE A 125 -9.42 -16.22 0.33
C ILE A 125 -8.16 -15.41 0.05
N ASP A 126 -8.21 -14.48 -0.91
CA ASP A 126 -7.08 -13.61 -1.26
C ASP A 126 -6.66 -12.75 -0.06
N GLY A 127 -7.61 -12.21 0.72
CA GLY A 127 -7.32 -11.45 1.93
C GLY A 127 -6.68 -12.30 3.04
N LEU A 128 -7.19 -13.50 3.31
CA LEU A 128 -6.63 -14.42 4.31
C LEU A 128 -5.22 -14.90 3.95
N THR A 129 -4.85 -14.84 2.69
CA THR A 129 -3.51 -15.19 2.19
C THR A 129 -2.69 -13.97 1.79
N GLY A 130 -3.19 -12.76 2.03
CA GLY A 130 -2.58 -11.48 1.65
C GLY A 130 -1.32 -11.07 2.41
N GLY A 131 -0.65 -12.00 3.09
CA GLY A 131 0.62 -11.78 3.81
C GLY A 131 1.88 -11.83 2.95
N ASN A 132 1.75 -11.90 1.62
CA ASN A 132 2.86 -12.09 0.66
C ASN A 132 4.01 -11.11 0.86
N PHE A 133 3.70 -9.81 1.04
CA PHE A 133 4.73 -8.78 1.19
C PHE A 133 5.50 -8.91 2.51
N SER A 134 4.84 -9.22 3.63
CA SER A 134 5.53 -9.38 4.90
C SER A 134 6.50 -10.55 4.87
N VAL A 135 6.10 -11.68 4.29
CA VAL A 135 6.96 -12.86 4.12
C VAL A 135 8.09 -12.59 3.13
N LEU A 136 7.82 -11.85 2.02
CA LEU A 136 8.82 -11.47 1.03
C LEU A 136 9.91 -10.56 1.63
N PHE A 137 9.53 -9.53 2.38
CA PHE A 137 10.49 -8.66 3.04
C PHE A 137 11.27 -9.38 4.14
N ALA A 138 10.64 -10.29 4.89
CA ALA A 138 11.32 -11.13 5.85
C ALA A 138 12.35 -12.05 5.15
N TYR A 139 11.98 -12.65 4.01
CA TYR A 139 12.91 -13.45 3.23
C TYR A 139 14.12 -12.63 2.74
N ILE A 140 13.89 -11.41 2.21
CA ILE A 140 14.98 -10.50 1.81
C ILE A 140 15.89 -10.19 3.01
N ALA A 141 15.29 -9.93 4.19
CA ALA A 141 16.06 -9.65 5.40
C ALA A 141 16.93 -10.82 5.86
N ASP A 142 16.45 -12.06 5.67
CA ASP A 142 17.21 -13.27 6.03
C ASP A 142 18.44 -13.47 5.14
N ILE A 143 18.37 -13.11 3.85
CA ILE A 143 19.44 -13.36 2.86
C ILE A 143 20.34 -12.15 2.60
N THR A 144 20.10 -11.01 3.26
CA THR A 144 20.88 -9.77 3.05
C THR A 144 21.51 -9.28 4.34
N LYS A 145 22.71 -8.69 4.24
CA LYS A 145 23.38 -8.05 5.37
C LYS A 145 22.57 -6.85 5.86
N PRO A 146 22.56 -6.54 7.18
CA PRO A 146 21.82 -5.43 7.73
C PRO A 146 22.05 -4.08 7.00
N GLU A 147 23.31 -3.82 6.58
CA GLU A 147 23.71 -2.58 5.91
C GLU A 147 23.12 -2.48 4.48
N GLU A 148 22.84 -3.61 3.83
CA GLU A 148 22.32 -3.68 2.46
C GLU A 148 20.78 -3.82 2.40
N ARG A 149 20.11 -4.16 3.51
CA ARG A 149 18.65 -4.40 3.55
C ARG A 149 17.85 -3.25 2.97
N GLY A 150 18.19 -2.01 3.33
CA GLY A 150 17.53 -0.82 2.82
C GLY A 150 17.58 -0.72 1.28
N LYS A 151 18.71 -1.06 0.68
CA LYS A 151 18.87 -1.08 -0.79
C LYS A 151 17.96 -2.12 -1.43
N TYR A 152 17.94 -3.36 -0.92
CA TYR A 152 17.11 -4.42 -1.51
C TYR A 152 15.62 -4.22 -1.26
N PHE A 153 15.23 -3.68 -0.11
CA PHE A 153 13.85 -3.27 0.15
C PHE A 153 13.40 -2.16 -0.80
N GLY A 154 14.25 -1.16 -1.03
CA GLY A 154 13.98 -0.10 -2.00
C GLY A 154 13.84 -0.62 -3.43
N MET A 155 14.71 -1.56 -3.84
CA MET A 155 14.61 -2.20 -5.16
C MET A 155 13.33 -3.03 -5.30
N ALA A 156 12.97 -3.83 -4.28
CA ALA A 156 11.73 -4.60 -4.28
C ALA A 156 10.49 -3.68 -4.36
N GLY A 157 10.49 -2.59 -3.60
CA GLY A 157 9.45 -1.57 -3.65
C GLY A 157 9.34 -0.88 -5.01
N GLY A 158 10.47 -0.51 -5.61
CA GLY A 158 10.50 0.10 -6.95
C GLY A 158 9.96 -0.84 -8.04
N ILE A 159 10.34 -2.11 -7.99
CA ILE A 159 9.84 -3.14 -8.93
C ILE A 159 8.34 -3.40 -8.70
N ALA A 160 7.89 -3.45 -7.45
CA ALA A 160 6.47 -3.53 -7.11
C ALA A 160 5.71 -2.31 -7.65
N GLY A 161 6.29 -1.10 -7.58
CA GLY A 161 5.73 0.11 -8.18
C GLY A 161 5.51 0.00 -9.69
N VAL A 162 6.45 -0.61 -10.43
CA VAL A 162 6.25 -0.89 -11.87
C VAL A 162 5.06 -1.84 -12.08
N GLY A 163 4.91 -2.88 -11.25
CA GLY A 163 3.76 -3.77 -11.28
C GLY A 163 2.44 -3.03 -11.00
N PHE A 164 2.47 -2.08 -10.07
CA PHE A 164 1.32 -1.23 -9.73
C PHE A 164 0.84 -0.39 -10.92
N ILE A 165 1.75 0.13 -11.75
CA ILE A 165 1.42 0.91 -12.95
C ILE A 165 0.89 0.02 -14.07
N LEU A 166 1.58 -1.09 -14.33
CA LEU A 166 1.25 -1.95 -15.48
C LEU A 166 -0.02 -2.78 -15.27
N GLY A 167 -0.32 -3.11 -14.00
CA GLY A 167 -1.50 -3.91 -13.67
C GLY A 167 -2.80 -3.34 -14.24
N PRO A 168 -3.20 -2.11 -13.92
CA PRO A 168 -4.45 -1.52 -14.40
C PRO A 168 -4.51 -1.41 -15.93
N SER A 169 -3.39 -1.07 -16.60
CA SER A 169 -3.33 -1.05 -18.08
C SER A 169 -3.65 -2.42 -18.66
N ILE A 170 -2.93 -3.45 -18.19
CA ILE A 170 -3.10 -4.82 -18.67
C ILE A 170 -4.50 -5.32 -18.36
N GLY A 171 -5.00 -5.03 -17.14
CA GLY A 171 -6.34 -5.39 -16.72
C GLY A 171 -7.43 -4.77 -17.59
N GLY A 172 -7.32 -3.48 -17.85
CA GLY A 172 -8.24 -2.77 -18.72
C GLY A 172 -8.22 -3.29 -20.17
N LEU A 173 -7.03 -3.57 -20.71
CA LEU A 173 -6.90 -4.13 -22.05
C LEU A 173 -7.47 -5.55 -22.16
N LEU A 174 -7.19 -6.42 -21.19
CA LEU A 174 -7.73 -7.78 -21.15
C LEU A 174 -9.25 -7.79 -20.97
N ALA A 175 -9.82 -6.80 -20.29
CA ALA A 175 -11.26 -6.65 -20.13
C ALA A 175 -12.01 -6.43 -21.46
N ASN A 176 -11.33 -6.00 -22.54
CA ASN A 176 -11.92 -5.94 -23.88
C ASN A 176 -12.21 -7.33 -24.47
N ILE A 177 -11.52 -8.38 -24.01
CA ILE A 177 -11.80 -9.75 -24.40
C ILE A 177 -13.04 -10.23 -23.63
N ASN A 178 -12.96 -10.21 -22.31
CA ASN A 178 -14.05 -10.39 -21.37
C ASN A 178 -13.58 -9.97 -19.97
N TYR A 179 -14.52 -9.73 -19.04
CA TYR A 179 -14.17 -9.28 -17.67
C TYR A 179 -13.53 -10.37 -16.80
N SER A 180 -13.59 -11.65 -17.21
CA SER A 180 -12.90 -12.76 -16.55
C SER A 180 -11.42 -12.85 -16.92
N ALA A 181 -11.03 -12.40 -18.11
CA ALA A 181 -9.68 -12.55 -18.65
C ALA A 181 -8.58 -11.96 -17.71
N PRO A 182 -8.71 -10.75 -17.14
CA PRO A 182 -7.70 -10.20 -16.23
C PRO A 182 -7.43 -11.09 -15.02
N PHE A 183 -8.48 -11.69 -14.46
CA PHE A 183 -8.37 -12.54 -13.27
C PHE A 183 -7.73 -13.89 -13.59
N ILE A 184 -8.12 -14.51 -14.74
CA ILE A 184 -7.54 -15.77 -15.20
C ILE A 184 -6.05 -15.59 -15.52
N VAL A 185 -5.69 -14.50 -16.20
CA VAL A 185 -4.29 -14.18 -16.51
C VAL A 185 -3.50 -13.94 -15.23
N ALA A 186 -4.03 -13.17 -14.26
CA ALA A 186 -3.38 -12.95 -12.98
C ALA A 186 -3.16 -14.27 -12.22
N ALA A 187 -4.17 -15.14 -12.15
CA ALA A 187 -4.06 -16.45 -11.55
C ALA A 187 -2.99 -17.32 -12.23
N ALA A 188 -3.00 -17.36 -13.58
CA ALA A 188 -2.01 -18.12 -14.35
C ALA A 188 -0.57 -17.63 -14.11
N ILE A 189 -0.34 -16.32 -14.07
CA ILE A 189 0.97 -15.72 -13.78
C ILE A 189 1.44 -16.13 -12.37
N ILE A 190 0.56 -16.07 -11.36
CA ILE A 190 0.91 -16.46 -9.99
C ILE A 190 1.21 -17.95 -9.92
N LEU A 191 0.44 -18.79 -10.57
CA LEU A 191 0.70 -20.24 -10.60
C LEU A 191 2.03 -20.56 -11.29
N LEU A 192 2.35 -19.89 -12.39
CA LEU A 192 3.66 -20.01 -13.07
C LEU A 192 4.79 -19.54 -12.13
N ASN A 193 4.56 -18.48 -11.38
CA ASN A 193 5.53 -17.98 -10.40
C ASN A 193 5.76 -18.99 -9.25
N ILE A 194 4.71 -19.67 -8.77
CA ILE A 194 4.83 -20.75 -7.78
C ILE A 194 5.66 -21.91 -8.35
N VAL A 195 5.32 -22.36 -9.57
CA VAL A 195 6.05 -23.46 -10.24
C VAL A 195 7.53 -23.09 -10.39
N TRP A 196 7.82 -21.89 -10.87
CA TRP A 196 9.20 -21.42 -11.01
C TRP A 196 9.92 -21.33 -9.66
N GLY A 197 9.26 -20.78 -8.64
CA GLY A 197 9.81 -20.69 -7.29
C GLY A 197 10.06 -22.06 -6.65
N PHE A 198 9.24 -23.04 -6.96
CA PHE A 198 9.43 -24.40 -6.47
C PHE A 198 10.81 -24.96 -6.86
N PHE A 199 11.29 -24.68 -8.05
CA PHE A 199 12.59 -25.15 -8.53
C PHE A 199 13.77 -24.26 -8.16
N PHE A 200 13.57 -22.95 -8.00
CA PHE A 200 14.67 -21.98 -7.92
C PHE A 200 14.76 -21.24 -6.57
N LEU A 201 13.72 -21.23 -5.75
CA LEU A 201 13.76 -20.52 -4.47
C LEU A 201 14.17 -21.47 -3.34
N PRO A 202 15.38 -21.33 -2.75
CA PRO A 202 15.78 -22.09 -1.56
C PRO A 202 15.00 -21.58 -0.32
N GLU A 203 15.05 -22.35 0.78
CA GLU A 203 14.56 -21.83 2.06
C GLU A 203 15.60 -20.88 2.66
N SER A 204 15.15 -19.71 3.16
CA SER A 204 16.04 -18.72 3.77
C SER A 204 16.23 -18.93 5.26
N LEU A 205 15.21 -19.44 5.94
CA LEU A 205 15.21 -19.58 7.39
C LEU A 205 15.68 -20.99 7.80
N HIS A 206 16.90 -21.08 8.34
CA HIS A 206 17.45 -22.34 8.83
C HIS A 206 16.61 -22.93 9.98
N LYS A 207 16.56 -24.25 10.09
CA LYS A 207 15.72 -24.95 11.08
C LYS A 207 16.01 -24.53 12.52
N GLU A 208 17.28 -24.22 12.81
CA GLU A 208 17.77 -23.80 14.12
C GLU A 208 17.30 -22.40 14.52
N GLN A 209 16.96 -21.56 13.54
CA GLN A 209 16.51 -20.18 13.74
C GLN A 209 14.98 -20.07 13.82
N ARG A 210 14.27 -21.19 13.60
CA ARG A 210 12.80 -21.20 13.62
C ARG A 210 12.27 -21.11 15.04
N ILE A 211 11.23 -20.28 15.22
CA ILE A 211 10.55 -20.18 16.52
C ILE A 211 9.83 -21.51 16.82
N THR A 212 9.96 -21.97 18.07
CA THR A 212 9.31 -23.21 18.53
C THR A 212 7.91 -22.96 19.09
N THR A 213 7.69 -21.79 19.70
CA THR A 213 6.42 -21.42 20.35
C THR A 213 5.85 -20.14 19.73
N ILE A 214 4.57 -20.16 19.44
CA ILE A 214 3.82 -18.98 18.95
C ILE A 214 3.03 -18.41 20.12
N HIS A 215 3.31 -17.17 20.49
CA HIS A 215 2.54 -16.43 21.48
C HIS A 215 1.49 -15.57 20.75
N TRP A 216 0.26 -16.05 20.71
CA TRP A 216 -0.86 -15.38 20.05
C TRP A 216 -1.15 -13.97 20.60
N HIS A 217 -0.71 -13.68 21.83
CA HIS A 217 -0.84 -12.37 22.45
C HIS A 217 -0.04 -11.25 21.73
N ASP A 218 1.05 -11.61 21.03
CA ASP A 218 1.92 -10.67 20.33
C ASP A 218 1.35 -10.23 18.97
N LEU A 219 0.25 -10.87 18.55
CA LEU A 219 -0.44 -10.63 17.28
C LEU A 219 -1.42 -9.46 17.28
N ASN A 220 -1.53 -8.70 18.36
CA ASN A 220 -2.57 -7.67 18.45
C ASN A 220 -2.12 -6.34 17.80
N PRO A 221 -2.52 -6.05 16.54
CA PRO A 221 -2.15 -4.81 15.86
C PRO A 221 -2.75 -3.57 16.55
N LEU A 222 -3.88 -3.73 17.25
CA LEU A 222 -4.54 -2.64 17.96
C LEU A 222 -3.70 -2.17 19.16
N LYS A 223 -2.95 -3.06 19.80
CA LYS A 223 -2.06 -2.68 20.92
C LYS A 223 -0.93 -1.77 20.46
N GLN A 224 -0.37 -2.02 19.28
CA GLN A 224 0.66 -1.14 18.70
C GLN A 224 0.09 0.24 18.38
N MET A 225 -1.13 0.31 17.84
CA MET A 225 -1.83 1.57 17.58
C MET A 225 -2.02 2.36 18.87
N VAL A 226 -2.56 1.73 19.92
CA VAL A 226 -2.80 2.40 21.21
C VAL A 226 -1.50 2.96 21.82
N ASN A 227 -0.42 2.18 21.77
CA ASN A 227 0.87 2.61 22.29
C ASN A 227 1.41 3.86 21.56
N VAL A 228 1.23 3.97 20.26
CA VAL A 228 1.72 5.13 19.49
C VAL A 228 0.80 6.34 19.65
N PHE A 229 -0.51 6.14 19.77
CA PHE A 229 -1.44 7.24 20.12
C PHE A 229 -1.18 7.86 21.50
N SER A 230 -0.59 7.13 22.42
CA SER A 230 -0.17 7.66 23.72
C SER A 230 1.04 8.61 23.63
N MET A 231 1.79 8.58 22.52
CA MET A 231 2.91 9.49 22.25
C MET A 231 2.40 10.85 21.76
N VAL A 232 2.39 11.84 22.66
CA VAL A 232 1.79 13.17 22.42
C VAL A 232 2.28 13.84 21.14
N ASN A 233 3.56 13.72 20.81
CA ASN A 233 4.16 14.38 19.64
C ASN A 233 3.83 13.70 18.32
N LEU A 234 3.49 12.41 18.32
CA LEU A 234 3.26 11.61 17.11
C LEU A 234 1.78 11.41 16.78
N ARG A 235 0.87 11.53 17.77
CA ARG A 235 -0.56 11.31 17.57
C ARG A 235 -1.16 12.19 16.48
N TRP A 236 -0.71 13.43 16.35
CA TRP A 236 -1.21 14.38 15.36
C TRP A 236 -0.77 14.02 13.94
N LEU A 237 0.47 13.50 13.77
CA LEU A 237 0.94 13.02 12.48
C LEU A 237 0.24 11.72 12.06
N LEU A 238 0.00 10.82 13.01
CA LEU A 238 -0.78 9.60 12.74
C LEU A 238 -2.22 9.93 12.34
N LEU A 239 -2.81 10.92 13.03
CA LEU A 239 -4.13 11.43 12.67
C LEU A 239 -4.11 12.05 11.27
N ALA A 240 -3.11 12.89 10.94
CA ALA A 240 -2.96 13.45 9.59
C ALA A 240 -2.81 12.35 8.53
N GLY A 241 -2.01 11.32 8.82
CA GLY A 241 -1.84 10.16 7.94
C GLY A 241 -3.13 9.39 7.71
N PHE A 242 -3.91 9.14 8.77
CA PHE A 242 -5.23 8.53 8.65
C PHE A 242 -6.20 9.40 7.85
N LEU A 243 -6.27 10.71 8.18
CA LEU A 243 -7.16 11.67 7.50
C LEU A 243 -6.79 11.87 6.02
N TYR A 244 -5.54 11.61 5.62
CA TYR A 244 -5.13 11.55 4.22
C TYR A 244 -5.49 10.19 3.58
N ALA A 245 -5.19 9.07 4.26
CA ALA A 245 -5.40 7.73 3.73
C ALA A 245 -6.90 7.38 3.56
N PHE A 246 -7.77 7.94 4.41
CA PHE A 246 -9.19 7.64 4.40
C PHE A 246 -9.89 8.12 3.12
N PRO A 247 -9.83 9.40 2.69
CA PRO A 247 -10.38 9.82 1.40
C PRO A 247 -9.65 9.18 0.21
N PHE A 248 -8.36 8.86 0.34
CA PHE A 248 -7.65 8.08 -0.68
C PHE A 248 -8.29 6.72 -0.91
N ALA A 249 -8.66 6.00 0.15
CA ALA A 249 -9.35 4.73 0.05
C ALA A 249 -10.77 4.87 -0.56
N ILE A 250 -11.48 5.96 -0.25
CA ILE A 250 -12.75 6.32 -0.91
C ILE A 250 -12.56 6.54 -2.41
N LEU A 251 -11.55 7.33 -2.79
CA LEU A 251 -11.22 7.59 -4.20
C LEU A 251 -10.90 6.28 -4.94
N GLN A 252 -10.05 5.45 -4.34
CA GLN A 252 -9.62 4.20 -4.96
C GLN A 252 -10.79 3.24 -5.24
N SER A 253 -11.81 3.22 -4.39
CA SER A 253 -13.00 2.39 -4.58
C SER A 253 -13.98 2.97 -5.60
N ASN A 254 -14.13 4.29 -5.65
CA ASN A 254 -15.21 4.95 -6.42
C ASN A 254 -14.75 5.55 -7.75
N LEU A 255 -13.43 5.74 -7.99
CA LEU A 255 -12.95 6.39 -9.21
C LEU A 255 -13.41 5.68 -10.48
N THR A 256 -13.25 4.35 -10.54
CA THR A 256 -13.69 3.56 -11.71
C THR A 256 -15.20 3.63 -11.92
N ILE A 257 -15.98 3.70 -10.83
CA ILE A 257 -17.43 3.84 -10.89
C ILE A 257 -17.80 5.23 -11.42
N LEU A 258 -17.15 6.28 -10.94
CA LEU A 258 -17.34 7.65 -11.45
C LEU A 258 -17.04 7.76 -12.95
N LEU A 259 -15.93 7.15 -13.40
CA LEU A 259 -15.57 7.11 -14.82
C LEU A 259 -16.67 6.46 -15.67
N LYS A 260 -17.22 5.34 -15.19
CA LYS A 260 -18.31 4.62 -15.85
C LYS A 260 -19.59 5.47 -15.87
N ASP A 261 -20.02 5.99 -14.73
CA ASP A 261 -21.33 6.61 -14.57
C ASP A 261 -21.38 8.04 -15.14
N SER A 262 -20.29 8.82 -14.99
CA SER A 262 -20.27 10.22 -15.45
C SER A 262 -19.76 10.38 -16.89
N LEU A 263 -18.85 9.52 -17.35
CA LEU A 263 -18.21 9.65 -18.66
C LEU A 263 -18.56 8.50 -19.63
N GLY A 264 -19.25 7.45 -19.15
CA GLY A 264 -19.56 6.25 -19.96
C GLY A 264 -18.32 5.43 -20.33
N TRP A 265 -17.22 5.57 -19.61
CA TRP A 265 -15.97 4.88 -19.93
C TRP A 265 -16.03 3.41 -19.52
N ASN A 266 -15.35 2.59 -20.32
CA ASN A 266 -15.21 1.16 -20.07
C ASN A 266 -13.98 0.87 -19.17
N ALA A 267 -13.76 -0.41 -18.86
CA ALA A 267 -12.63 -0.86 -18.05
C ALA A 267 -11.25 -0.48 -18.63
N SER A 268 -11.12 -0.43 -19.97
CA SER A 268 -9.88 0.03 -20.63
C SER A 268 -9.59 1.50 -20.34
N GLY A 269 -10.61 2.36 -20.43
CA GLY A 269 -10.49 3.78 -20.11
C GLY A 269 -10.10 3.98 -18.65
N ALA A 270 -10.75 3.24 -17.74
CA ALA A 270 -10.39 3.25 -16.32
C ALA A 270 -8.95 2.77 -16.07
N GLY A 271 -8.53 1.70 -16.74
CA GLY A 271 -7.16 1.18 -16.68
C GLY A 271 -6.11 2.21 -17.11
N LEU A 272 -6.38 2.94 -18.19
CA LEU A 272 -5.50 4.02 -18.68
C LEU A 272 -5.37 5.16 -17.65
N VAL A 273 -6.49 5.59 -17.04
CA VAL A 273 -6.45 6.62 -16.00
C VAL A 273 -5.61 6.20 -14.81
N LEU A 274 -5.82 4.97 -14.30
CA LEU A 274 -5.03 4.43 -13.20
C LEU A 274 -3.53 4.29 -13.55
N THR A 275 -3.22 4.01 -14.81
CA THR A 275 -1.84 4.00 -15.31
C THR A 275 -1.23 5.40 -15.28
N VAL A 276 -1.98 6.42 -15.73
CA VAL A 276 -1.52 7.81 -15.66
C VAL A 276 -1.25 8.20 -14.20
N VAL A 277 -2.14 7.81 -13.27
CA VAL A 277 -1.90 8.01 -11.81
C VAL A 277 -0.57 7.42 -11.40
N GLY A 278 -0.31 6.15 -11.71
CA GLY A 278 0.91 5.46 -11.30
C GLY A 278 2.17 6.08 -11.92
N VAL A 279 2.14 6.46 -13.20
CA VAL A 279 3.27 7.12 -13.88
C VAL A 279 3.59 8.48 -13.24
N VAL A 280 2.56 9.30 -13.02
CA VAL A 280 2.74 10.63 -12.39
C VAL A 280 3.28 10.47 -10.97
N ASP A 281 2.74 9.54 -10.20
CA ASP A 281 3.15 9.28 -8.81
C ASP A 281 4.65 8.90 -8.74
N ILE A 282 5.12 7.97 -9.58
CA ILE A 282 6.54 7.59 -9.63
C ILE A 282 7.43 8.76 -10.06
N LEU A 283 7.03 9.54 -11.06
CA LEU A 283 7.80 10.69 -11.51
C LEU A 283 7.92 11.74 -10.40
N VAL A 284 6.84 11.99 -9.69
CA VAL A 284 6.85 12.98 -8.61
C VAL A 284 7.64 12.48 -7.41
N GLN A 285 7.44 11.24 -6.97
CA GLN A 285 8.20 10.67 -5.85
C GLN A 285 9.69 10.51 -6.17
N GLY A 286 10.02 10.04 -7.38
CA GLY A 286 11.40 9.76 -7.78
C GLY A 286 12.23 10.99 -8.12
N VAL A 287 11.61 12.04 -8.70
CA VAL A 287 12.33 13.19 -9.23
C VAL A 287 11.96 14.50 -8.53
N LEU A 288 10.66 14.77 -8.40
CA LEU A 288 10.20 16.08 -7.97
C LEU A 288 10.34 16.28 -6.46
N PHE A 289 10.05 15.24 -5.67
CA PHE A 289 10.16 15.30 -4.20
C PHE A 289 11.57 15.67 -3.76
N GLY A 290 12.62 15.04 -4.32
CA GLY A 290 14.01 15.33 -3.99
C GLY A 290 14.44 16.77 -4.32
N LYS A 291 13.79 17.42 -5.30
CA LYS A 291 14.06 18.82 -5.68
C LYS A 291 13.26 19.83 -4.83
N LEU A 292 12.02 19.49 -4.48
CA LEU A 292 11.14 20.37 -3.72
C LEU A 292 11.43 20.38 -2.22
N LEU A 293 11.81 19.23 -1.68
CA LEU A 293 12.09 19.09 -0.25
C LEU A 293 13.15 20.07 0.29
N PRO A 294 14.32 20.27 -0.36
CA PRO A 294 15.32 21.23 0.10
C PRO A 294 14.84 22.69 0.05
N VAL A 295 13.90 23.01 -0.86
CA VAL A 295 13.41 24.38 -1.06
C VAL A 295 12.31 24.73 -0.06
N PHE A 296 11.35 23.83 0.15
CA PHE A 296 10.14 24.12 0.94
C PHE A 296 10.20 23.51 2.35
N GLY A 297 11.02 22.47 2.58
CA GLY A 297 11.03 21.68 3.81
C GLY A 297 9.77 20.81 3.96
N ASP A 298 9.83 19.81 4.85
CA ASP A 298 8.76 18.81 5.00
C ASP A 298 7.39 19.42 5.37
N ILE A 299 7.36 20.42 6.25
CA ILE A 299 6.10 21.01 6.75
C ILE A 299 5.36 21.77 5.63
N LYS A 300 6.06 22.72 4.98
CA LYS A 300 5.42 23.53 3.92
C LYS A 300 5.04 22.65 2.73
N LEU A 301 5.91 21.69 2.40
CA LEU A 301 5.64 20.74 1.32
C LEU A 301 4.43 19.86 1.66
N GLY A 302 4.34 19.36 2.90
CA GLY A 302 3.21 18.55 3.38
C GLY A 302 1.89 19.30 3.36
N ILE A 303 1.84 20.54 3.91
CA ILE A 303 0.62 21.34 3.92
C ILE A 303 0.23 21.77 2.50
N GLY A 304 1.18 22.24 1.70
CA GLY A 304 0.94 22.66 0.32
C GLY A 304 0.41 21.51 -0.55
N SER A 305 1.00 20.32 -0.42
CA SER A 305 0.53 19.14 -1.16
C SER A 305 -0.84 18.66 -0.67
N LEU A 306 -1.15 18.70 0.63
CA LEU A 306 -2.52 18.45 1.12
C LEU A 306 -3.54 19.43 0.52
N ALA A 307 -3.21 20.72 0.41
CA ALA A 307 -4.08 21.70 -0.24
C ALA A 307 -4.31 21.37 -1.72
N LEU A 308 -3.27 20.94 -2.45
CA LEU A 308 -3.41 20.49 -3.84
C LEU A 308 -4.27 19.23 -3.95
N VAL A 309 -4.15 18.29 -3.00
CA VAL A 309 -5.05 17.13 -2.91
C VAL A 309 -6.50 17.57 -2.70
N ALA A 310 -6.77 18.53 -1.82
CA ALA A 310 -8.13 19.05 -1.64
C ALA A 310 -8.70 19.65 -2.94
N ILE A 311 -7.89 20.42 -3.68
CA ILE A 311 -8.27 20.96 -4.99
C ILE A 311 -8.56 19.84 -5.98
N SER A 312 -7.75 18.78 -6.00
CA SER A 312 -7.98 17.64 -6.89
C SER A 312 -9.31 16.93 -6.61
N TYR A 313 -9.67 16.79 -5.33
CA TYR A 313 -10.98 16.22 -4.94
C TYR A 313 -12.14 17.13 -5.36
N LEU A 314 -12.01 18.47 -5.26
CA LEU A 314 -13.01 19.40 -5.79
C LEU A 314 -13.21 19.22 -7.30
N LEU A 315 -12.11 19.15 -8.06
CA LEU A 315 -12.16 18.91 -9.50
C LEU A 315 -12.85 17.60 -9.85
N MET A 316 -12.45 16.49 -9.19
CA MET A 316 -13.04 15.19 -9.43
C MET A 316 -14.53 15.12 -9.05
N GLY A 317 -14.93 15.75 -7.94
CA GLY A 317 -16.35 15.81 -7.55
C GLY A 317 -17.21 16.57 -8.56
N THR A 318 -16.67 17.64 -9.19
CA THR A 318 -17.41 18.41 -10.20
C THR A 318 -17.61 17.65 -11.52
N VAL A 319 -16.84 16.58 -11.78
CA VAL A 319 -17.04 15.72 -12.95
C VAL A 319 -18.43 15.07 -12.95
N ALA A 320 -19.00 14.83 -11.78
CA ALA A 320 -20.36 14.29 -11.66
C ALA A 320 -21.44 15.20 -12.27
N PHE A 321 -21.17 16.51 -12.37
CA PHE A 321 -22.11 17.51 -12.95
C PHE A 321 -21.69 17.95 -14.35
N ILE A 322 -20.37 18.06 -14.56
CA ILE A 322 -19.78 18.47 -15.83
C ILE A 322 -18.99 17.27 -16.34
N ALA A 323 -19.59 16.46 -17.18
CA ALA A 323 -19.00 15.25 -17.75
C ALA A 323 -17.80 15.56 -18.66
N SER A 324 -16.74 16.14 -18.11
CA SER A 324 -15.55 16.59 -18.85
C SER A 324 -14.36 15.65 -18.59
N PRO A 325 -13.85 14.94 -19.60
CA PRO A 325 -12.63 14.15 -19.48
C PRO A 325 -11.40 14.98 -19.09
N LEU A 326 -11.31 16.23 -19.55
CA LEU A 326 -10.20 17.13 -19.21
C LEU A 326 -10.22 17.50 -17.74
N LEU A 327 -11.39 17.79 -17.17
CA LEU A 327 -11.55 18.10 -15.76
C LEU A 327 -11.16 16.93 -14.89
N LEU A 328 -11.57 15.72 -15.28
CA LEU A 328 -11.18 14.48 -14.61
C LEU A 328 -9.65 14.28 -14.64
N LEU A 329 -9.04 14.36 -15.84
CA LEU A 329 -7.60 14.16 -15.99
C LEU A 329 -6.81 15.21 -15.20
N ALA A 330 -7.24 16.46 -15.20
CA ALA A 330 -6.61 17.51 -14.38
C ALA A 330 -6.68 17.17 -12.88
N GLY A 331 -7.86 16.74 -12.38
CA GLY A 331 -8.02 16.30 -10.99
C GLY A 331 -7.16 15.09 -10.65
N VAL A 332 -7.15 14.07 -11.50
CA VAL A 332 -6.39 12.83 -11.28
C VAL A 332 -4.88 13.06 -11.33
N ILE A 333 -4.37 13.84 -12.28
CA ILE A 333 -2.94 14.17 -12.39
C ILE A 333 -2.49 15.00 -11.18
N LEU A 334 -3.31 15.98 -10.79
CA LEU A 334 -3.04 16.80 -9.60
C LEU A 334 -3.02 15.94 -8.33
N PHE A 335 -3.99 15.02 -8.22
CA PHE A 335 -4.05 14.08 -7.11
C PHE A 335 -2.80 13.20 -7.03
N ALA A 336 -2.42 12.55 -8.14
CA ALA A 336 -1.26 11.67 -8.19
C ALA A 336 0.04 12.41 -7.83
N GLY A 337 0.22 13.62 -8.39
CA GLY A 337 1.38 14.45 -8.09
C GLY A 337 1.43 14.91 -6.64
N ALA A 338 0.33 15.43 -6.12
CA ALA A 338 0.27 15.92 -4.75
C ALA A 338 0.31 14.77 -3.72
N GLY A 339 -0.34 13.63 -4.01
CA GLY A 339 -0.43 12.48 -3.11
C GLY A 339 0.94 11.90 -2.76
N GLY A 340 1.80 11.68 -3.75
CA GLY A 340 3.16 11.22 -3.52
C GLY A 340 4.00 12.17 -2.66
N LEU A 341 3.78 13.49 -2.80
CA LEU A 341 4.44 14.49 -1.95
C LEU A 341 3.93 14.43 -0.51
N VAL A 342 2.61 14.30 -0.30
CA VAL A 342 2.01 14.17 1.05
C VAL A 342 2.57 12.98 1.78
N GLU A 343 2.57 11.80 1.14
CA GLU A 343 3.01 10.56 1.77
C GLU A 343 4.45 10.65 2.24
N ASN A 344 5.35 11.11 1.37
CA ASN A 344 6.76 11.24 1.69
C ASN A 344 7.03 12.34 2.74
N ALA A 345 6.32 13.48 2.70
CA ALA A 345 6.45 14.53 3.69
C ALA A 345 5.99 14.07 5.08
N LEU A 346 4.84 13.39 5.19
CA LEU A 346 4.34 12.87 6.47
C LEU A 346 5.25 11.77 7.03
N ARG A 347 5.80 10.89 6.18
CA ARG A 347 6.81 9.89 6.60
C ARG A 347 8.09 10.55 7.09
N GLY A 348 8.59 11.57 6.39
CA GLY A 348 9.76 12.35 6.78
C GLY A 348 9.57 13.04 8.14
N LEU A 349 8.43 13.72 8.34
CA LEU A 349 8.08 14.35 9.62
C LEU A 349 7.98 13.32 10.76
N SER A 350 7.34 12.17 10.51
CA SER A 350 7.21 11.10 11.49
C SER A 350 8.58 10.54 11.90
N SER A 351 9.48 10.35 10.94
CA SER A 351 10.83 9.86 11.17
C SER A 351 11.69 10.83 11.98
N ARG A 352 11.55 12.14 11.75
CA ARG A 352 12.31 13.19 12.48
C ARG A 352 11.87 13.34 13.92
N LEU A 353 10.56 13.18 14.22
CA LEU A 353 10.03 13.26 15.59
C LEU A 353 10.25 11.99 16.39
N ALA A 354 10.61 10.89 15.73
CA ALA A 354 10.90 9.61 16.33
C ALA A 354 12.40 9.47 16.62
N GLY A 355 12.74 9.00 17.81
CA GLY A 355 14.10 8.52 18.06
C GLY A 355 14.45 7.28 17.21
N PRO A 356 15.74 6.98 17.00
CA PRO A 356 16.19 5.84 16.22
C PRO A 356 15.59 4.50 16.67
N SER A 357 15.32 4.32 17.94
CA SER A 357 14.71 3.12 18.54
C SER A 357 13.19 2.98 18.28
N GLN A 358 12.52 4.03 17.82
CA GLN A 358 11.05 4.06 17.65
C GLN A 358 10.60 3.96 16.18
N GLN A 359 11.53 3.94 15.22
CA GLN A 359 11.22 3.94 13.78
C GLN A 359 10.33 2.75 13.37
N GLY A 360 10.61 1.55 13.89
CA GLY A 360 9.80 0.37 13.61
C GLY A 360 8.37 0.47 14.17
N LEU A 361 8.22 1.02 15.38
CA LEU A 361 6.91 1.23 16.01
C LEU A 361 6.05 2.21 15.20
N ILE A 362 6.64 3.29 14.72
CA ILE A 362 5.95 4.31 13.91
C ILE A 362 5.58 3.76 12.54
N GLY A 363 6.50 3.03 11.90
CA GLY A 363 6.20 2.35 10.63
C GLY A 363 5.00 1.41 10.76
N GLY A 364 4.96 0.61 11.83
CA GLY A 364 3.83 -0.27 12.13
C GLY A 364 2.52 0.48 12.40
N ALA A 365 2.58 1.59 13.13
CA ALA A 365 1.40 2.40 13.41
C ALA A 365 0.85 3.10 12.15
N ASN A 366 1.72 3.67 11.31
CA ASN A 366 1.31 4.24 10.03
C ASN A 366 0.65 3.19 9.13
N GLN A 367 1.23 1.98 9.07
CA GLN A 367 0.65 0.87 8.30
C GLN A 367 -0.72 0.46 8.84
N SER A 368 -0.89 0.44 10.17
CA SER A 368 -2.17 0.13 10.81
C SER A 368 -3.23 1.19 10.50
N MET A 369 -2.85 2.48 10.49
CA MET A 369 -3.74 3.58 10.11
C MET A 369 -4.17 3.48 8.64
N GLN A 370 -3.24 3.18 7.74
CA GLN A 370 -3.56 2.94 6.32
C GLN A 370 -4.51 1.74 6.15
N SER A 371 -4.25 0.64 6.85
CA SER A 371 -5.12 -0.55 6.79
C SER A 371 -6.53 -0.23 7.29
N LEU A 372 -6.66 0.52 8.38
CA LEU A 372 -7.96 0.96 8.89
C LEU A 372 -8.70 1.85 7.89
N ALA A 373 -8.00 2.79 7.27
CA ALA A 373 -8.57 3.64 6.23
C ALA A 373 -9.04 2.82 5.01
N MET A 374 -8.25 1.83 4.57
CA MET A 374 -8.60 0.93 3.47
C MET A 374 -9.78 0.00 3.78
N ILE A 375 -10.09 -0.25 5.05
CA ILE A 375 -11.26 -1.02 5.47
C ILE A 375 -12.51 -0.13 5.52
N ILE A 376 -12.41 1.03 6.19
CA ILE A 376 -13.58 1.88 6.45
C ILE A 376 -13.90 2.79 5.25
N GLY A 377 -12.88 3.29 4.56
CA GLY A 377 -13.02 4.24 3.46
C GLY A 377 -13.95 3.75 2.34
N PRO A 378 -13.73 2.57 1.76
CA PRO A 378 -14.58 2.05 0.68
C PRO A 378 -16.05 1.86 1.10
N LEU A 379 -16.31 1.45 2.34
CA LEU A 379 -17.67 1.32 2.87
C LEU A 379 -18.36 2.68 2.94
N CYS A 380 -17.70 3.66 3.56
CA CYS A 380 -18.22 5.02 3.63
C CYS A 380 -18.38 5.63 2.23
N GLY A 381 -17.37 5.45 1.35
CA GLY A 381 -17.40 5.95 -0.02
C GLY A 381 -18.54 5.38 -0.84
N GLY A 382 -18.78 4.08 -0.74
CA GLY A 382 -19.89 3.42 -1.42
C GLY A 382 -21.26 3.94 -0.98
N VAL A 383 -21.48 4.08 0.34
CA VAL A 383 -22.73 4.62 0.90
C VAL A 383 -22.92 6.09 0.49
N LEU A 384 -21.87 6.92 0.59
CA LEU A 384 -21.94 8.32 0.19
C LEU A 384 -22.26 8.47 -1.30
N TYR A 385 -21.67 7.63 -2.14
CA TYR A 385 -21.87 7.66 -3.59
C TYR A 385 -23.31 7.31 -4.00
N GLU A 386 -23.86 6.24 -3.43
CA GLU A 386 -25.19 5.73 -3.79
C GLU A 386 -26.34 6.53 -3.16
N GLN A 387 -26.20 6.98 -1.90
CA GLN A 387 -27.30 7.61 -1.17
C GLN A 387 -27.32 9.12 -1.32
N PHE A 388 -26.16 9.77 -1.46
CA PHE A 388 -26.05 11.23 -1.47
C PHE A 388 -25.61 11.79 -2.82
N GLY A 389 -25.20 10.93 -3.75
CA GLY A 389 -24.83 11.31 -5.13
C GLY A 389 -23.33 11.22 -5.41
N HIS A 390 -23.00 11.15 -6.70
CA HIS A 390 -21.67 10.79 -7.22
C HIS A 390 -20.56 11.77 -6.83
N ALA A 391 -20.88 13.04 -6.57
CA ALA A 391 -19.92 14.08 -6.16
C ALA A 391 -19.56 14.02 -4.68
N ILE A 392 -20.47 13.55 -3.83
CA ILE A 392 -20.39 13.68 -2.37
C ILE A 392 -19.17 12.97 -1.76
N PRO A 393 -18.77 11.76 -2.18
CA PRO A 393 -17.56 11.12 -1.64
C PRO A 393 -16.31 11.98 -1.81
N TYR A 394 -16.21 12.68 -2.95
CA TYR A 394 -15.08 13.56 -3.27
C TYR A 394 -15.12 14.85 -2.45
N TRP A 395 -16.26 15.52 -2.36
CA TRP A 395 -16.40 16.73 -1.56
C TRP A 395 -16.26 16.45 -0.06
N PHE A 396 -16.74 15.29 0.41
CA PHE A 396 -16.46 14.82 1.76
C PHE A 396 -14.95 14.63 1.96
N GLY A 397 -14.23 14.11 0.94
CA GLY A 397 -12.76 14.04 0.94
C GLY A 397 -12.10 15.40 1.16
N VAL A 398 -12.62 16.49 0.56
CA VAL A 398 -12.10 17.86 0.79
C VAL A 398 -12.18 18.25 2.27
N LEU A 399 -13.31 17.97 2.93
CA LEU A 399 -13.49 18.26 4.36
C LEU A 399 -12.48 17.48 5.22
N ILE A 400 -12.30 16.20 4.92
CA ILE A 400 -11.36 15.36 5.66
C ILE A 400 -9.91 15.80 5.44
N ILE A 401 -9.54 16.19 4.22
CA ILE A 401 -8.19 16.73 3.93
C ILE A 401 -7.97 18.09 4.62
N ALA A 402 -9.01 18.93 4.70
CA ALA A 402 -8.92 20.17 5.49
C ALA A 402 -8.64 19.89 6.97
N LEU A 403 -9.29 18.86 7.56
CA LEU A 403 -8.98 18.39 8.92
C LEU A 403 -7.56 17.83 9.03
N ALA A 404 -7.05 17.15 7.98
CA ALA A 404 -5.67 16.69 7.96
C ALA A 404 -4.69 17.88 8.01
N ILE A 405 -4.94 18.95 7.25
CA ILE A 405 -4.13 20.18 7.32
C ILE A 405 -4.13 20.76 8.74
N VAL A 406 -5.31 20.88 9.36
CA VAL A 406 -5.43 21.38 10.74
C VAL A 406 -4.66 20.49 11.73
N SER A 407 -4.68 19.19 11.56
CA SER A 407 -3.96 18.25 12.43
C SER A 407 -2.44 18.33 12.33
N VAL A 408 -1.88 18.89 11.24
CA VAL A 408 -0.44 19.13 11.09
C VAL A 408 0.01 20.39 11.85
N ILE A 409 -0.90 21.37 12.11
CA ILE A 409 -0.55 22.64 12.76
C ILE A 409 0.13 22.45 14.14
N PRO A 410 -0.37 21.61 15.05
CA PRO A 410 0.31 21.37 16.35
C PRO A 410 1.72 20.82 16.20
N VAL A 411 1.98 20.04 15.13
CA VAL A 411 3.31 19.49 14.85
C VAL A 411 4.32 20.59 14.54
N VAL A 412 3.88 21.63 13.83
CA VAL A 412 4.70 22.79 13.48
C VAL A 412 5.21 23.50 14.74
N SER A 413 4.34 23.67 15.75
CA SER A 413 4.73 24.31 17.01
C SER A 413 5.75 23.48 17.79
N VAL A 414 5.56 22.16 17.84
CA VAL A 414 6.50 21.26 18.53
C VAL A 414 7.88 21.29 17.86
N MET A 415 7.94 21.24 16.53
CA MET A 415 9.22 21.24 15.79
C MET A 415 9.97 22.56 15.97
N ARG A 416 9.30 23.72 15.94
CA ARG A 416 9.93 25.02 16.18
C ARG A 416 10.53 25.12 17.60
N THR A 417 9.86 24.54 18.59
CA THR A 417 10.38 24.53 19.96
C THR A 417 11.65 23.67 20.04
N HIS A 418 11.72 22.56 19.33
CA HIS A 418 12.92 21.71 19.29
C HIS A 418 14.09 22.37 18.54
N GLU A 419 13.84 23.12 17.46
CA GLU A 419 14.87 23.87 16.74
C GLU A 419 15.47 24.97 17.61
N HIS A 420 14.66 25.74 18.36
CA HIS A 420 15.14 26.76 19.29
C HIS A 420 15.93 26.20 20.49
N LEU A 421 15.54 25.03 21.00
CA LEU A 421 16.27 24.38 22.10
C LEU A 421 17.60 23.73 21.63
N GLY A 422 17.69 23.35 20.35
CA GLY A 422 18.92 22.82 19.75
C GLY A 422 19.96 23.92 19.44
N GLU A 423 19.53 25.15 19.19
CA GLU A 423 20.43 26.30 19.00
C GLU A 423 20.98 26.88 20.32
N GLU A 424 20.35 26.63 21.46
CA GLU A 424 20.78 27.05 22.77
C GLU A 424 21.77 26.13 23.50
N ALA A 425 22.11 24.97 22.88
CA ALA A 425 23.16 24.10 23.46
C ALA A 425 24.53 24.76 23.25
N PRO A 426 25.24 25.20 24.30
CA PRO A 426 26.53 25.86 24.15
C PRO A 426 27.52 24.86 23.54
N ALA A 427 28.26 25.31 22.54
CA ALA A 427 29.43 24.61 22.03
C ALA A 427 30.42 24.47 23.18
N GLU A 428 30.41 23.29 23.81
CA GLU A 428 31.48 22.95 24.76
C GLU A 428 32.80 22.95 24.01
N LYS A 429 33.65 23.88 24.45
CA LYS A 429 35.01 24.08 24.04
C LYS A 429 35.95 22.97 24.58
#